data_691640ecac0ca6306e4689d6a82c1a7f
#
_entry.id   691640ecac0ca6306e4689d6a82c1a7f
#
_cell.length_a   1.000
_cell.length_b   1.000
_cell.length_c   1.000
_cell.angle_alpha   90.00
_cell.angle_beta   90.00
_cell.angle_gamma   90.00
#
_symmetry.space_group_name_H-M   'P 1'
#
loop_
_entity.id
_entity.type
_entity.pdbx_description
1 polymer ?
#
loop_
_entity_poly.entity_id
_entity_poly.type
_entity_poly.pdbx_seq_one_letter_code
_entity_poly.pdbx_strand_id
1 'polypeptide(L)'
;MQGNLGSDLPLSALPTLAAALLALAAFSACAAEPFDMAMVEQGRQIFETIAGVGCKACHGSFAEGKVGPSNRGVNEATIREALAKIGPMQFLREQLAEEDIKRVAAYTEWMGRHMLVKLLLKRGRFIPDAISVYPGTPVQLVIENTGSEPATLAADGISVAAPTIAARDRASIVWTAPEIEGKSTIACSDCKIKDCSLTIEVTKMAKPYIPPPQPKVIAKP
;
A
#
# COMPACT_ATOMS: atom_id res chain seq x y z
N MET A 1 -53.81 30.21 -61.21
CA MET A 1 -53.76 28.80 -61.65
C MET A 1 -53.15 27.99 -60.51
N GLN A 2 -53.99 27.17 -59.93
CA GLN A 2 -53.76 26.30 -58.84
C GLN A 2 -52.95 25.08 -59.31
N GLY A 3 -51.96 24.65 -58.49
CA GLY A 3 -51.30 23.37 -58.70
C GLY A 3 -50.95 22.78 -57.34
N ASN A 4 -51.86 21.95 -56.88
CA ASN A 4 -51.78 21.12 -55.71
C ASN A 4 -50.92 19.88 -56.04
N LEU A 5 -49.86 19.63 -55.26
CA LEU A 5 -49.18 18.34 -55.29
C LEU A 5 -48.95 17.88 -53.83
N GLY A 6 -49.84 16.98 -53.46
CA GLY A 6 -49.69 16.17 -52.29
C GLY A 6 -48.49 15.24 -52.43
N SER A 7 -47.79 15.04 -51.35
CA SER A 7 -46.74 14.00 -51.19
C SER A 7 -46.99 13.28 -49.89
N ASP A 8 -47.61 12.12 -50.03
CA ASP A 8 -47.76 11.08 -49.03
C ASP A 8 -46.36 10.56 -48.65
N LEU A 9 -45.99 10.71 -47.40
CA LEU A 9 -44.82 10.03 -46.81
C LEU A 9 -45.33 8.82 -46.03
N PRO A 10 -44.85 7.59 -46.29
CA PRO A 10 -45.25 6.43 -45.54
C PRO A 10 -44.59 6.42 -44.15
N LEU A 11 -45.44 6.39 -43.12
CA LEU A 11 -45.09 5.96 -41.78
C LEU A 11 -44.86 4.43 -41.78
N SER A 12 -43.60 4.01 -41.78
CA SER A 12 -43.28 2.65 -41.31
C SER A 12 -41.76 2.50 -41.23
N ALA A 13 -41.18 2.58 -40.01
CA ALA A 13 -40.06 1.80 -39.53
C ALA A 13 -39.44 2.44 -38.27
N LEU A 14 -40.08 2.25 -37.14
CA LEU A 14 -39.44 2.22 -35.85
C LEU A 14 -40.04 1.03 -35.12
N PRO A 15 -39.33 -0.05 -34.96
CA PRO A 15 -38.82 -0.40 -33.65
C PRO A 15 -37.55 -1.25 -33.78
N THR A 16 -36.46 -0.89 -33.14
CA THR A 16 -35.41 -1.83 -32.68
C THR A 16 -34.21 -1.10 -32.05
N LEU A 17 -34.47 -0.10 -31.19
CA LEU A 17 -33.38 0.57 -30.43
C LEU A 17 -33.54 0.42 -28.91
N ALA A 18 -34.42 -0.45 -28.43
CA ALA A 18 -34.69 -0.62 -27.00
C ALA A 18 -34.00 -1.83 -26.36
N ALA A 19 -33.26 -2.65 -27.11
CA ALA A 19 -32.67 -3.90 -26.58
C ALA A 19 -31.16 -3.85 -26.27
N ALA A 20 -30.46 -2.74 -26.53
CA ALA A 20 -28.99 -2.64 -26.37
C ALA A 20 -28.53 -1.99 -25.06
N LEU A 21 -29.43 -1.54 -24.20
CA LEU A 21 -29.09 -0.79 -22.97
C LEU A 21 -29.08 -1.60 -21.65
N LEU A 22 -29.32 -2.90 -21.70
CA LEU A 22 -29.46 -3.75 -20.50
C LEU A 22 -28.27 -4.67 -20.23
N ALA A 23 -27.18 -4.59 -20.98
CA ALA A 23 -26.03 -5.50 -20.82
C ALA A 23 -24.78 -4.87 -20.14
N LEU A 24 -24.85 -3.63 -19.64
CA LEU A 24 -23.69 -2.95 -19.01
C LEU A 24 -23.71 -2.92 -17.47
N ALA A 25 -24.56 -3.66 -16.81
CA ALA A 25 -24.76 -3.55 -15.36
C ALA A 25 -24.25 -4.74 -14.53
N ALA A 26 -23.24 -5.49 -14.99
CA ALA A 26 -22.78 -6.68 -14.25
C ALA A 26 -21.27 -6.86 -14.13
N PHE A 27 -20.46 -5.81 -14.18
CA PHE A 27 -19.09 -5.86 -13.67
C PHE A 27 -18.97 -4.88 -12.50
N SER A 28 -19.72 -5.12 -11.44
CA SER A 28 -19.29 -4.67 -10.12
C SER A 28 -18.05 -5.52 -9.77
N ALA A 29 -16.88 -5.06 -10.23
CA ALA A 29 -15.64 -5.50 -9.63
C ALA A 29 -15.83 -5.37 -8.12
N CYS A 30 -15.60 -6.44 -7.38
CA CYS A 30 -15.55 -6.45 -5.93
C CYS A 30 -14.39 -5.52 -5.53
N ALA A 31 -14.64 -4.21 -5.59
CA ALA A 31 -13.73 -3.20 -5.06
C ALA A 31 -13.65 -3.53 -3.57
N ALA A 32 -12.49 -3.96 -3.10
CA ALA A 32 -12.25 -4.11 -1.69
C ALA A 32 -12.65 -2.80 -1.01
N GLU A 33 -13.49 -2.90 0.03
CA GLU A 33 -13.94 -1.73 0.80
C GLU A 33 -12.74 -0.83 1.10
N PRO A 34 -12.84 0.47 0.82
CA PRO A 34 -11.76 1.39 1.10
C PRO A 34 -11.49 1.41 2.60
N PHE A 35 -10.23 1.41 3.00
CA PHE A 35 -9.86 1.58 4.39
C PHE A 35 -10.31 2.94 4.92
N ASP A 36 -10.84 2.97 6.13
CA ASP A 36 -10.95 4.21 6.89
C ASP A 36 -9.52 4.68 7.27
N MET A 37 -9.01 5.63 6.52
CA MET A 37 -7.64 6.14 6.70
C MET A 37 -7.46 6.85 8.05
N ALA A 38 -8.53 7.39 8.66
CA ALA A 38 -8.46 7.95 10.00
C ALA A 38 -8.24 6.84 11.05
N MET A 39 -8.93 5.72 10.90
CA MET A 39 -8.73 4.54 11.74
C MET A 39 -7.33 3.94 11.54
N VAL A 40 -6.85 3.86 10.30
CA VAL A 40 -5.48 3.40 9.98
C VAL A 40 -4.43 4.28 10.66
N GLU A 41 -4.58 5.60 10.59
CA GLU A 41 -3.63 6.54 11.21
C GLU A 41 -3.64 6.45 12.75
N GLN A 42 -4.82 6.34 13.36
CA GLN A 42 -4.94 6.10 14.80
C GLN A 42 -4.29 4.77 15.20
N GLY A 43 -4.50 3.72 14.41
CA GLY A 43 -3.86 2.42 14.60
C GLY A 43 -2.33 2.50 14.48
N ARG A 44 -1.82 3.28 13.55
CA ARG A 44 -0.38 3.56 13.41
C ARG A 44 0.18 4.21 14.67
N GLN A 45 -0.48 5.24 15.20
CA GLN A 45 -0.04 5.92 16.41
C GLN A 45 0.01 4.98 17.61
N ILE A 46 -1.00 4.14 17.80
CA ILE A 46 -1.02 3.13 18.86
C ILE A 46 0.12 2.12 18.65
N PHE A 47 0.28 1.60 17.44
CA PHE A 47 1.34 0.66 17.07
C PHE A 47 2.73 1.22 17.38
N GLU A 48 2.92 2.53 17.21
CA GLU A 48 4.20 3.20 17.46
C GLU A 48 4.45 3.55 18.91
N THR A 49 3.41 3.75 19.74
CA THR A 49 3.58 4.42 21.04
C THR A 49 3.05 3.65 22.25
N ILE A 50 2.20 2.62 22.05
CA ILE A 50 1.64 1.87 23.18
C ILE A 50 2.71 1.42 24.17
N ALA A 51 2.42 1.55 25.46
CA ALA A 51 3.36 1.23 26.53
C ALA A 51 4.72 1.98 26.45
N GLY A 52 4.76 3.14 25.79
CA GLY A 52 5.95 3.97 25.62
C GLY A 52 6.96 3.48 24.58
N VAL A 53 6.86 2.24 24.11
CA VAL A 53 7.79 1.64 23.13
C VAL A 53 7.13 1.20 21.83
N GLY A 54 5.82 1.00 21.86
CA GLY A 54 5.03 0.54 20.73
C GLY A 54 5.23 -0.93 20.35
N CYS A 55 4.29 -1.44 19.58
CA CYS A 55 4.42 -2.78 18.94
C CYS A 55 5.66 -2.82 18.02
N LYS A 56 6.04 -1.65 17.46
CA LYS A 56 7.20 -1.48 16.58
C LYS A 56 8.51 -1.95 17.20
N ALA A 57 8.65 -1.92 18.53
CA ALA A 57 9.88 -2.36 19.20
C ALA A 57 10.23 -3.81 18.86
N CYS A 58 9.23 -4.68 18.78
CA CYS A 58 9.38 -6.09 18.45
C CYS A 58 9.04 -6.41 16.99
N HIS A 59 8.04 -5.74 16.42
CA HIS A 59 7.51 -6.07 15.10
C HIS A 59 8.05 -5.23 13.94
N GLY A 60 8.97 -4.28 14.24
CA GLY A 60 9.53 -3.34 13.25
C GLY A 60 8.63 -2.12 13.03
N SER A 61 9.21 -1.02 12.58
CA SER A 61 8.49 0.27 12.39
C SER A 61 7.39 0.20 11.35
N PHE A 62 7.47 -0.75 10.43
CA PHE A 62 6.50 -0.98 9.36
C PHE A 62 5.86 -2.37 9.46
N ALA A 63 5.75 -2.90 10.67
CA ALA A 63 5.21 -4.23 10.97
C ALA A 63 5.90 -5.38 10.20
N GLU A 64 7.12 -5.16 9.72
CA GLU A 64 7.87 -6.07 8.87
C GLU A 64 8.53 -7.24 9.60
N GLY A 65 8.49 -7.22 10.91
CA GLY A 65 9.21 -8.18 11.77
C GLY A 65 10.61 -7.69 12.14
N LYS A 66 11.02 -7.97 13.37
CA LYS A 66 12.36 -7.68 13.90
C LYS A 66 12.76 -8.77 14.90
N VAL A 67 12.42 -8.61 16.19
CA VAL A 67 12.53 -9.65 17.22
C VAL A 67 11.30 -10.56 17.17
N GLY A 68 10.13 -9.95 17.01
CA GLY A 68 8.87 -10.63 16.74
C GLY A 68 8.63 -10.86 15.24
N PRO A 69 7.63 -11.68 14.89
CA PRO A 69 7.26 -11.92 13.50
C PRO A 69 6.71 -10.66 12.83
N SER A 70 6.59 -10.70 11.50
CA SER A 70 5.84 -9.67 10.75
C SER A 70 4.38 -9.67 11.17
N ASN A 71 3.83 -8.47 11.37
CA ASN A 71 2.41 -8.25 11.67
C ASN A 71 1.65 -7.67 10.47
N ARG A 72 2.25 -7.63 9.29
CA ARG A 72 1.60 -7.13 8.08
C ARG A 72 0.45 -8.05 7.69
N GLY A 73 -0.73 -7.47 7.53
CA GLY A 73 -1.94 -8.20 7.20
C GLY A 73 -2.65 -8.88 8.38
N VAL A 74 -2.15 -8.71 9.61
CA VAL A 74 -2.75 -9.32 10.79
C VAL A 74 -4.08 -8.62 11.12
N ASN A 75 -5.13 -9.43 11.28
CA ASN A 75 -6.47 -8.97 11.62
C ASN A 75 -6.72 -8.89 13.14
N GLU A 76 -7.86 -8.33 13.51
CA GLU A 76 -8.27 -8.15 14.89
C GLU A 76 -8.28 -9.46 15.71
N ALA A 77 -8.85 -10.52 15.14
CA ALA A 77 -8.94 -11.80 15.83
C ALA A 77 -7.55 -12.38 16.18
N THR A 78 -6.61 -12.27 15.24
CA THR A 78 -5.22 -12.73 15.44
C THR A 78 -4.50 -11.88 16.49
N ILE A 79 -4.72 -10.56 16.53
CA ILE A 79 -4.14 -9.69 17.57
C ILE A 79 -4.68 -10.08 18.94
N ARG A 80 -5.99 -10.26 19.10
CA ARG A 80 -6.62 -10.70 20.36
C ARG A 80 -6.05 -12.03 20.84
N GLU A 81 -5.94 -12.98 19.93
CA GLU A 81 -5.37 -14.30 20.25
C GLU A 81 -3.91 -14.19 20.70
N ALA A 82 -3.11 -13.35 20.03
CA ALA A 82 -1.71 -13.13 20.40
C ALA A 82 -1.58 -12.47 21.78
N LEU A 83 -2.38 -11.44 22.07
CA LEU A 83 -2.43 -10.79 23.37
C LEU A 83 -2.84 -11.76 24.50
N ALA A 84 -3.66 -12.77 24.20
CA ALA A 84 -4.08 -13.76 25.18
C ALA A 84 -3.05 -14.87 25.41
N LYS A 85 -2.27 -15.25 24.36
CA LYS A 85 -1.46 -16.48 24.38
C LYS A 85 0.04 -16.23 24.39
N ILE A 86 0.52 -15.07 23.91
CA ILE A 86 1.95 -14.80 23.78
C ILE A 86 2.44 -14.01 24.99
N GLY A 87 3.23 -14.65 25.85
CA GLY A 87 3.72 -14.06 27.09
C GLY A 87 4.28 -12.64 26.96
N PRO A 88 5.24 -12.38 26.04
CA PRO A 88 5.76 -11.02 25.83
C PRO A 88 4.73 -9.99 25.36
N MET A 89 3.55 -10.40 24.91
CA MET A 89 2.47 -9.50 24.48
C MET A 89 1.37 -9.33 25.55
N GLN A 90 1.30 -10.23 26.53
CA GLN A 90 0.22 -10.21 27.54
C GLN A 90 0.19 -8.91 28.36
N PHE A 91 1.34 -8.29 28.61
CA PHE A 91 1.41 -7.03 29.34
C PHE A 91 0.72 -5.85 28.61
N LEU A 92 0.54 -5.95 27.29
CA LEU A 92 -0.19 -4.95 26.49
C LEU A 92 -1.70 -5.12 26.60
N ARG A 93 -2.19 -6.28 27.02
CA ARG A 93 -3.62 -6.60 27.07
C ARG A 93 -4.41 -5.63 27.94
N GLU A 94 -3.85 -5.22 29.08
CA GLU A 94 -4.49 -4.29 30.01
C GLU A 94 -4.37 -2.81 29.59
N GLN A 95 -3.52 -2.54 28.60
CA GLN A 95 -3.25 -1.19 28.10
C GLN A 95 -3.96 -0.88 26.79
N LEU A 96 -4.57 -1.88 26.14
CA LEU A 96 -5.30 -1.75 24.89
C LEU A 96 -6.78 -1.91 25.14
N ALA A 97 -7.56 -0.87 24.88
CA ALA A 97 -8.99 -0.98 24.80
C ALA A 97 -9.41 -1.78 23.56
N GLU A 98 -10.62 -2.31 23.55
CA GLU A 98 -11.16 -3.06 22.41
C GLU A 98 -11.11 -2.27 21.09
N GLU A 99 -11.40 -0.97 21.15
CA GLU A 99 -11.33 -0.08 20.00
C GLU A 99 -9.89 0.15 19.53
N ASP A 100 -8.91 0.11 20.43
CA ASP A 100 -7.49 0.25 20.06
C ASP A 100 -7.00 -0.98 19.31
N ILE A 101 -7.49 -2.17 19.68
CA ILE A 101 -7.19 -3.42 18.95
C ILE A 101 -7.73 -3.33 17.52
N LYS A 102 -8.95 -2.82 17.32
CA LYS A 102 -9.53 -2.62 15.98
C LYS A 102 -8.72 -1.62 15.16
N ARG A 103 -8.29 -0.51 15.76
CA ARG A 103 -7.44 0.50 15.10
C ARG A 103 -6.09 -0.09 14.67
N VAL A 104 -5.43 -0.81 15.58
CA VAL A 104 -4.17 -1.49 15.26
C VAL A 104 -4.37 -2.53 14.16
N ALA A 105 -5.48 -3.29 14.18
CA ALA A 105 -5.82 -4.23 13.12
C ALA A 105 -6.00 -3.51 11.77
N ALA A 106 -6.74 -2.40 11.74
CA ALA A 106 -6.90 -1.61 10.52
C ALA A 106 -5.54 -1.17 9.93
N TYR A 107 -4.62 -0.73 10.79
CA TYR A 107 -3.26 -0.37 10.37
C TYR A 107 -2.47 -1.57 9.83
N THR A 108 -2.44 -2.70 10.56
CA THR A 108 -1.68 -3.88 10.14
C THR A 108 -2.25 -4.54 8.89
N GLU A 109 -3.58 -4.58 8.74
CA GLU A 109 -4.25 -5.05 7.53
C GLU A 109 -3.95 -4.15 6.34
N TRP A 110 -4.03 -2.82 6.52
CA TRP A 110 -3.65 -1.85 5.49
C TRP A 110 -2.20 -2.07 5.03
N MET A 111 -1.27 -2.24 5.99
CA MET A 111 0.13 -2.55 5.69
C MET A 111 0.27 -3.85 4.89
N GLY A 112 -0.52 -4.87 5.20
CA GLY A 112 -0.49 -6.16 4.52
C GLY A 112 -0.98 -6.12 3.08
N ARG A 113 -1.75 -5.12 2.70
CA ARG A 113 -2.20 -4.95 1.29
C ARG A 113 -1.12 -4.37 0.38
N HIS A 114 -0.05 -3.80 0.93
CA HIS A 114 1.03 -3.22 0.17
C HIS A 114 2.20 -4.20 0.05
N MET A 115 2.72 -4.37 -1.14
CA MET A 115 4.00 -5.05 -1.36
C MET A 115 5.11 -4.27 -0.67
N LEU A 116 5.77 -4.87 0.32
CA LEU A 116 6.88 -4.23 1.01
C LEU A 116 8.18 -4.40 0.23
N VAL A 117 8.81 -3.28 -0.11
CA VAL A 117 10.15 -3.26 -0.69
C VAL A 117 11.08 -2.50 0.24
N LYS A 118 12.11 -3.17 0.73
CA LYS A 118 13.15 -2.56 1.59
C LYS A 118 14.36 -2.17 0.75
N LEU A 119 14.81 -0.95 0.92
CA LEU A 119 15.94 -0.36 0.22
C LEU A 119 16.93 0.24 1.23
N LEU A 120 18.19 0.11 0.94
CA LEU A 120 19.23 0.85 1.66
C LEU A 120 19.74 1.98 0.77
N LEU A 121 19.81 3.18 1.30
CA LEU A 121 20.58 4.26 0.73
C LEU A 121 21.93 4.28 1.44
N LYS A 122 22.94 3.71 0.79
CA LYS A 122 24.27 3.53 1.36
C LYS A 122 25.34 4.16 0.48
N ARG A 123 26.12 5.09 1.03
CA ARG A 123 27.18 5.79 0.29
C ARG A 123 26.67 6.41 -1.03
N GLY A 124 25.47 7.01 -0.99
CA GLY A 124 24.85 7.64 -2.15
C GLY A 124 24.37 6.67 -3.24
N ARG A 125 24.08 5.42 -2.92
CA ARG A 125 23.52 4.43 -3.84
C ARG A 125 22.34 3.70 -3.20
N PHE A 126 21.32 3.43 -3.99
CA PHE A 126 20.25 2.52 -3.59
C PHE A 126 20.70 1.07 -3.70
N ILE A 127 20.29 0.24 -2.76
CA ILE A 127 20.55 -1.20 -2.74
C ILE A 127 19.22 -1.91 -2.41
N PRO A 128 18.62 -2.64 -3.35
CA PRO A 128 18.98 -2.69 -4.79
C PRO A 128 18.78 -1.33 -5.49
N ASP A 129 19.40 -1.15 -6.64
CA ASP A 129 19.27 0.04 -7.50
C ASP A 129 18.15 -0.07 -8.54
N ALA A 130 17.53 -1.24 -8.63
CA ALA A 130 16.36 -1.48 -9.47
C ALA A 130 15.40 -2.45 -8.80
N ILE A 131 14.10 -2.24 -9.04
CA ILE A 131 13.01 -3.12 -8.60
C ILE A 131 12.01 -3.30 -9.74
N SER A 132 11.34 -4.44 -9.75
CA SER A 132 10.24 -4.71 -10.68
C SER A 132 8.96 -4.93 -9.89
N VAL A 133 7.87 -4.30 -10.33
CA VAL A 133 6.55 -4.41 -9.72
C VAL A 133 5.50 -4.77 -10.76
N TYR A 134 4.49 -5.55 -10.36
CA TYR A 134 3.38 -5.88 -11.24
C TYR A 134 2.42 -4.68 -11.36
N PRO A 135 1.83 -4.41 -12.56
CA PRO A 135 0.85 -3.34 -12.74
C PRO A 135 -0.27 -3.37 -11.69
N GLY A 136 -0.75 -2.21 -11.26
CA GLY A 136 -1.82 -2.08 -10.27
C GLY A 136 -1.44 -2.48 -8.83
N THR A 137 -0.21 -2.90 -8.57
CA THR A 137 0.21 -3.34 -7.23
C THR A 137 0.33 -2.15 -6.27
N PRO A 138 -0.34 -2.16 -5.11
CA PRO A 138 -0.04 -1.25 -4.02
C PRO A 138 1.35 -1.55 -3.44
N VAL A 139 2.21 -0.57 -3.38
CA VAL A 139 3.62 -0.72 -2.97
C VAL A 139 3.94 0.20 -1.81
N GLN A 140 4.68 -0.31 -0.85
CA GLN A 140 5.34 0.47 0.18
C GLN A 140 6.86 0.29 0.04
N LEU A 141 7.54 1.35 -0.36
CA LEU A 141 8.99 1.42 -0.27
C LEU A 141 9.39 1.89 1.13
N VAL A 142 10.28 1.16 1.76
CA VAL A 142 10.93 1.56 2.99
C VAL A 142 12.40 1.79 2.68
N ILE A 143 12.84 3.05 2.76
CA ILE A 143 14.19 3.45 2.42
C ILE A 143 14.92 3.79 3.71
N GLU A 144 15.99 3.07 4.01
CA GLU A 144 16.88 3.33 5.14
C GLU A 144 18.10 4.11 4.67
N ASN A 145 18.25 5.35 5.15
CA ASN A 145 19.46 6.14 4.94
C ASN A 145 20.54 5.72 5.96
N THR A 146 21.51 4.95 5.52
CA THR A 146 22.64 4.52 6.37
C THR A 146 23.78 5.52 6.42
N GLY A 147 23.65 6.67 5.74
CA GLY A 147 24.62 7.76 5.71
C GLY A 147 24.60 8.61 6.97
N SER A 148 25.58 9.51 7.08
CA SER A 148 25.71 10.52 8.15
C SER A 148 25.03 11.84 7.80
N GLU A 149 24.57 12.01 6.57
CA GLU A 149 23.92 13.21 6.07
C GLU A 149 22.44 12.90 5.73
N PRO A 150 21.54 13.87 5.82
CA PRO A 150 20.21 13.74 5.27
C PRO A 150 20.25 13.47 3.77
N ALA A 151 19.21 12.85 3.24
CA ALA A 151 19.04 12.56 1.82
C ALA A 151 17.67 13.07 1.36
N THR A 152 17.65 14.02 0.46
CA THR A 152 16.43 14.52 -0.16
C THR A 152 16.15 13.73 -1.43
N LEU A 153 14.99 13.11 -1.50
CA LEU A 153 14.58 12.33 -2.66
C LEU A 153 13.80 13.19 -3.64
N ALA A 154 13.87 12.83 -4.90
CA ALA A 154 13.02 13.33 -5.98
C ALA A 154 12.45 12.13 -6.72
N ALA A 155 11.15 12.14 -6.98
CA ALA A 155 10.47 11.07 -7.71
C ALA A 155 10.06 11.60 -9.10
N ASP A 156 10.39 10.83 -10.14
CA ASP A 156 9.97 11.08 -11.50
C ASP A 156 9.12 9.91 -12.00
N GLY A 157 7.98 10.22 -12.61
CA GLY A 157 7.02 9.22 -13.07
C GLY A 157 6.22 8.53 -11.96
N ILE A 158 6.33 8.98 -10.71
CA ILE A 158 5.53 8.52 -9.57
C ILE A 158 4.88 9.72 -8.90
N SER A 159 3.55 9.70 -8.80
CA SER A 159 2.77 10.80 -8.19
C SER A 159 2.78 10.70 -6.66
N VAL A 160 3.95 10.91 -6.05
CA VAL A 160 4.12 10.92 -4.58
C VAL A 160 5.06 12.03 -4.15
N ALA A 161 4.82 12.57 -2.96
CA ALA A 161 5.79 13.45 -2.32
C ALA A 161 7.01 12.62 -1.90
N ALA A 162 8.17 12.93 -2.46
CA ALA A 162 9.40 12.28 -2.08
C ALA A 162 9.94 12.93 -0.79
N PRO A 163 10.21 12.16 0.27
CA PRO A 163 10.63 12.68 1.56
C PRO A 163 12.11 13.06 1.59
N THR A 164 12.46 13.92 2.55
CA THR A 164 13.83 14.01 3.04
C THR A 164 14.00 12.98 4.16
N ILE A 165 15.02 12.11 4.06
CA ILE A 165 15.32 11.08 5.03
C ILE A 165 16.50 11.54 5.88
N ALA A 166 16.30 11.72 7.18
CA ALA A 166 17.38 12.10 8.10
C ALA A 166 18.54 11.08 8.10
N ALA A 167 19.70 11.53 8.57
CA ALA A 167 20.87 10.64 8.73
C ALA A 167 20.52 9.45 9.64
N ARG A 168 20.84 8.25 9.22
CA ARG A 168 20.61 6.99 9.97
C ARG A 168 19.14 6.73 10.31
N ASP A 169 18.23 7.28 9.52
CA ASP A 169 16.79 7.16 9.70
C ASP A 169 16.14 6.46 8.50
N ARG A 170 14.82 6.29 8.54
CA ARG A 170 14.02 5.60 7.55
C ARG A 170 12.84 6.45 7.13
N ALA A 171 12.47 6.36 5.87
CA ALA A 171 11.21 6.89 5.36
C ALA A 171 10.45 5.82 4.58
N SER A 172 9.14 6.03 4.48
CA SER A 172 8.25 5.18 3.71
C SER A 172 7.56 5.99 2.64
N ILE A 173 7.53 5.46 1.43
CA ILE A 173 6.76 5.97 0.30
C ILE A 173 5.71 4.92 -0.06
N VAL A 174 4.45 5.33 -0.12
CA VAL A 174 3.34 4.45 -0.48
C VAL A 174 2.69 4.97 -1.76
N TRP A 175 2.53 4.10 -2.74
CA TRP A 175 1.82 4.40 -3.98
C TRP A 175 1.26 3.13 -4.60
N THR A 176 0.37 3.29 -5.58
CA THR A 176 -0.08 2.18 -6.43
C THR A 176 0.67 2.25 -7.76
N ALA A 177 1.28 1.14 -8.16
CA ALA A 177 1.95 1.04 -9.46
C ALA A 177 0.95 1.30 -10.59
N PRO A 178 1.31 2.05 -11.64
CA PRO A 178 0.44 2.25 -12.79
C PRO A 178 -0.03 0.93 -13.41
N GLU A 179 -1.21 0.96 -14.04
CA GLU A 179 -1.73 -0.19 -14.80
C GLU A 179 -0.96 -0.42 -16.11
N ILE A 180 -0.23 0.59 -16.57
CA ILE A 180 0.54 0.57 -17.82
C ILE A 180 2.00 0.28 -17.50
N GLU A 181 2.59 -0.66 -18.25
CA GLU A 181 4.02 -0.97 -18.14
C GLU A 181 4.89 0.25 -18.47
N GLY A 182 5.95 0.43 -17.70
CA GLY A 182 6.83 1.59 -17.86
C GLY A 182 7.93 1.64 -16.82
N LYS A 183 8.73 2.70 -16.87
CA LYS A 183 9.81 2.95 -15.92
C LYS A 183 9.63 4.29 -15.24
N SER A 184 9.93 4.31 -13.96
CA SER A 184 9.94 5.48 -13.11
C SER A 184 11.24 5.51 -12.32
N THR A 185 11.61 6.67 -11.80
CA THR A 185 12.88 6.82 -11.09
C THR A 185 12.68 7.58 -9.77
N ILE A 186 13.35 7.11 -8.72
CA ILE A 186 13.54 7.89 -7.49
C ILE A 186 15.02 8.22 -7.41
N ALA A 187 15.35 9.49 -7.37
CA ALA A 187 16.74 9.97 -7.29
C ALA A 187 16.99 10.65 -5.94
N CYS A 188 18.25 10.65 -5.50
CA CYS A 188 18.69 11.49 -4.39
C CYS A 188 19.22 12.80 -4.98
N SER A 189 18.53 13.90 -4.72
CA SER A 189 18.84 15.20 -5.33
C SER A 189 20.07 15.89 -4.74
N ASP A 190 20.40 15.60 -3.49
CA ASP A 190 21.53 16.18 -2.74
C ASP A 190 22.66 15.19 -2.44
N CYS A 191 22.57 13.98 -2.95
CA CYS A 191 23.65 13.01 -2.83
C CYS A 191 24.88 13.45 -3.64
N LYS A 192 26.06 13.41 -3.02
CA LYS A 192 27.34 13.83 -3.61
C LYS A 192 27.81 12.94 -4.78
N ILE A 193 27.13 11.82 -5.02
CA ILE A 193 27.47 10.84 -6.07
C ILE A 193 26.53 11.03 -7.24
N LYS A 194 27.08 11.17 -8.45
CA LYS A 194 26.29 11.14 -9.68
C LYS A 194 25.61 9.76 -9.79
N ASP A 195 24.40 9.77 -10.33
CA ASP A 195 23.59 8.55 -10.59
C ASP A 195 23.08 7.81 -9.34
N CYS A 196 22.87 8.56 -8.23
CA CYS A 196 22.13 8.03 -7.07
C CYS A 196 20.65 7.92 -7.42
N SER A 197 20.25 6.84 -8.10
CA SER A 197 18.87 6.60 -8.50
C SER A 197 18.45 5.16 -8.28
N LEU A 198 17.17 4.99 -8.00
CA LEU A 198 16.45 3.72 -8.00
C LEU A 198 15.56 3.68 -9.25
N THR A 199 15.74 2.67 -10.08
CA THR A 199 14.82 2.40 -11.19
C THR A 199 13.67 1.52 -10.72
N ILE A 200 12.44 1.92 -11.02
CA ILE A 200 11.24 1.14 -10.77
C ILE A 200 10.65 0.75 -12.11
N GLU A 201 10.62 -0.53 -12.40
CA GLU A 201 10.04 -1.06 -13.62
C GLU A 201 8.68 -1.69 -13.34
N VAL A 202 7.62 -1.13 -13.92
CA VAL A 202 6.29 -1.71 -13.89
C VAL A 202 6.17 -2.67 -15.07
N THR A 203 6.03 -3.96 -14.80
CA THR A 203 6.01 -4.99 -15.85
C THR A 203 5.18 -6.21 -15.45
N LYS A 204 4.45 -6.78 -16.42
CA LYS A 204 3.71 -8.04 -16.28
C LYS A 204 4.61 -9.26 -16.08
N MET A 205 5.90 -9.13 -16.31
CA MET A 205 6.87 -10.18 -16.00
C MET A 205 7.19 -10.28 -14.51
N ALA A 206 6.91 -9.22 -13.73
CA ALA A 206 6.98 -9.28 -12.28
C ALA A 206 5.87 -10.19 -11.73
N LYS A 207 6.10 -10.77 -10.55
CA LYS A 207 5.07 -11.59 -9.89
C LYS A 207 4.00 -10.69 -9.30
N PRO A 208 2.70 -11.00 -9.50
CA PRO A 208 1.62 -10.34 -8.77
C PRO A 208 1.84 -10.43 -7.26
N TYR A 209 1.57 -9.36 -6.57
CA TYR A 209 1.64 -9.36 -5.10
C TYR A 209 0.45 -10.13 -4.52
N ILE A 210 0.76 -11.05 -3.63
CA ILE A 210 -0.23 -11.79 -2.85
C ILE A 210 -0.07 -11.36 -1.39
N PRO A 211 -1.10 -10.77 -0.77
CA PRO A 211 -1.06 -10.42 0.64
C PRO A 211 -0.72 -11.63 1.52
N PRO A 212 0.03 -11.42 2.61
CA PRO A 212 0.40 -12.51 3.50
C PRO A 212 -0.86 -13.14 4.12
N PRO A 213 -0.91 -14.47 4.26
CA PRO A 213 -1.98 -15.14 4.98
C PRO A 213 -1.92 -14.78 6.48
N GLN A 214 -3.06 -14.93 7.18
CA GLN A 214 -3.10 -14.73 8.62
C GLN A 214 -2.11 -15.70 9.30
N PRO A 215 -1.21 -15.19 10.15
CA PRO A 215 -0.27 -16.05 10.87
C PRO A 215 -1.01 -16.89 11.91
N LYS A 216 -0.56 -18.11 12.09
CA LYS A 216 -1.03 -18.95 13.22
C LYS A 216 -0.37 -18.47 14.51
N VAL A 217 -1.19 -18.18 15.51
CA VAL A 217 -0.69 -17.85 16.85
C VAL A 217 -0.29 -19.15 17.55
N ILE A 218 1.01 -19.34 17.73
CA ILE A 218 1.56 -20.50 18.43
C ILE A 218 2.13 -19.98 19.76
N ALA A 219 1.48 -20.33 20.87
CA ALA A 219 2.07 -20.15 22.20
C ALA A 219 3.34 -20.98 22.27
N LYS A 220 4.49 -20.36 22.50
CA LYS A 220 5.67 -21.12 22.90
C LYS A 220 5.48 -21.58 24.34
N PRO A 221 5.74 -22.87 24.64
CA PRO A 221 5.71 -23.37 26.00
C PRO A 221 6.70 -22.63 26.90
#